data_12910716df1045ab33f3c6dc92875ccb
#
_entry.id   12910716df1045ab33f3c6dc92875ccb
#
_cell.length_a   1.000
_cell.length_b   1.000
_cell.length_c   1.000
_cell.angle_alpha   90.00
_cell.angle_beta   90.00
_cell.angle_gamma   90.00
#
_symmetry.space_group_name_H-M   'P 1'
#
loop_
_entity.id
_entity.type
_entity.pdbx_description
1 polymer ?
#
loop_
_entity_poly.entity_id
_entity_poly.type
_entity_poly.pdbx_seq_one_letter_code
_entity_poly.pdbx_strand_id
1 'polypeptide(L)'
;VFDSPRGNRVVVVGTMVGRRKPCGRLTSIETVRGFIGEMVDETPAPRWARRYEGDAVIFCLSARGVVTVSGDRFFKRDIYVQQEDGVDCLVSDLELLPFSPAVQGYDQAALAHTLTYYGHRPPKKHTIYRSVRRLSPGDVASVSSDGMTVANSPFEPIPTREYSSEDHDRYYEAFLDYLATAGSDAGNSLFLSSGWDSTSILAGLVKVFGPRKVTGVTGRMLYSERSGNCNRFEIERAAAIAEHYGVRLHHVDLDYVSSGPDWVERVQGLFKAHNIQSQTGLNHARLAHGASEVADGLPLFAGEISDGAHNLGFSQYVTMFHPTQGFREYSDKMAAYLFGPTFTRELLADRHGDDHVFNLFMSQAGDTLFDQPAEGRGGRMRQQLVSFFLRNGRRPLWSGRNNKMLTGAGLDSYTDEMASTYFQGVEESDPDTLYSWYLNLYNSFHWQGS
;
A
#
# COMPACT_ATOMS: atom_id res chain seq x y z
N VAL A 1 -6.21 1.37 -26.54
CA VAL A 1 -5.88 0.14 -27.27
C VAL A 1 -5.13 0.48 -28.55
N PHE A 2 -4.05 -0.24 -28.83
CA PHE A 2 -3.24 -0.04 -30.04
C PHE A 2 -2.44 -1.31 -30.36
N ASP A 3 -1.89 -1.37 -31.55
CA ASP A 3 -0.96 -2.44 -31.94
C ASP A 3 0.49 -1.94 -31.82
N SER A 4 1.38 -2.78 -31.27
CA SER A 4 2.81 -2.51 -31.20
C SER A 4 3.48 -2.64 -32.58
N PRO A 5 4.72 -2.17 -32.78
CA PRO A 5 5.44 -2.34 -34.03
C PRO A 5 5.56 -3.78 -34.52
N ARG A 6 5.60 -4.77 -33.61
CA ARG A 6 5.63 -6.21 -33.94
C ARG A 6 4.24 -6.86 -34.00
N GLY A 7 3.17 -6.07 -33.96
CA GLY A 7 1.79 -6.55 -34.12
C GLY A 7 1.17 -7.14 -32.87
N ASN A 8 1.74 -6.94 -31.69
CA ASN A 8 1.08 -7.30 -30.44
C ASN A 8 -0.03 -6.28 -30.13
N ARG A 9 -1.22 -6.75 -29.77
CA ARG A 9 -2.30 -5.85 -29.34
C ARG A 9 -2.14 -5.47 -27.89
N VAL A 10 -2.06 -4.17 -27.60
CA VAL A 10 -1.78 -3.65 -26.28
C VAL A 10 -2.95 -2.80 -25.77
N VAL A 11 -3.33 -3.05 -24.52
CA VAL A 11 -4.28 -2.23 -23.75
C VAL A 11 -3.53 -1.68 -22.55
N VAL A 12 -3.60 -0.37 -22.35
CA VAL A 12 -3.08 0.30 -21.16
C VAL A 12 -4.26 0.89 -20.41
N VAL A 13 -4.37 0.55 -19.13
CA VAL A 13 -5.40 1.06 -18.23
C VAL A 13 -4.72 1.81 -17.11
N GLY A 14 -5.03 3.10 -16.98
CA GLY A 14 -4.44 3.98 -15.97
C GLY A 14 -3.57 5.06 -16.55
N THR A 15 -2.74 5.66 -15.71
CA THR A 15 -1.90 6.82 -16.03
C THR A 15 -0.43 6.47 -16.00
N MET A 16 0.31 6.86 -17.02
CA MET A 16 1.77 6.81 -17.04
C MET A 16 2.33 8.20 -16.85
N VAL A 17 3.14 8.34 -15.80
CA VAL A 17 3.77 9.61 -15.43
C VAL A 17 5.02 9.86 -16.27
N GLY A 18 5.89 8.85 -16.38
CA GLY A 18 7.13 9.04 -17.07
C GLY A 18 7.92 7.75 -17.33
N ARG A 19 8.92 7.85 -18.20
CA ARG A 19 9.87 6.79 -18.48
C ARG A 19 11.02 6.81 -17.48
N ARG A 20 11.33 5.65 -16.89
CA ARG A 20 12.47 5.48 -15.98
C ARG A 20 13.75 5.17 -16.77
N LYS A 21 14.78 5.94 -16.55
CA LYS A 21 16.13 5.67 -17.08
C LYS A 21 16.89 4.67 -16.21
N PRO A 22 17.94 4.01 -16.75
CA PRO A 22 18.78 3.10 -15.95
C PRO A 22 19.40 3.76 -14.71
N CYS A 23 19.70 5.06 -14.77
CA CYS A 23 20.22 5.84 -13.63
C CYS A 23 19.13 6.18 -12.57
N GLY A 24 17.89 5.73 -12.75
CA GLY A 24 16.76 5.98 -11.83
C GLY A 24 16.01 7.28 -12.09
N ARG A 25 16.53 8.21 -12.87
CA ARG A 25 15.84 9.47 -13.20
C ARG A 25 14.62 9.24 -14.06
N LEU A 26 13.63 10.11 -13.90
CA LEU A 26 12.40 10.09 -14.66
C LEU A 26 12.46 11.11 -15.81
N THR A 27 11.88 10.76 -16.93
CA THR A 27 11.72 11.67 -18.08
C THR A 27 10.32 11.53 -18.66
N SER A 28 9.81 12.60 -19.24
CA SER A 28 8.52 12.60 -19.92
C SER A 28 8.46 11.56 -21.03
N ILE A 29 7.26 11.07 -21.28
CA ILE A 29 6.92 10.16 -22.38
C ILE A 29 6.31 11.02 -23.49
N GLU A 30 6.94 11.08 -24.66
CA GLU A 30 6.40 11.82 -25.80
C GLU A 30 5.03 11.26 -26.22
N THR A 31 4.95 9.96 -26.41
CA THR A 31 3.69 9.26 -26.64
C THR A 31 3.66 7.93 -25.89
N VAL A 32 2.59 7.70 -25.14
CA VAL A 32 2.40 6.42 -24.41
C VAL A 32 2.39 5.24 -25.39
N ARG A 33 1.75 5.40 -26.55
CA ARG A 33 1.68 4.37 -27.59
C ARG A 33 3.07 3.97 -28.10
N GLY A 34 3.92 4.95 -28.44
CA GLY A 34 5.28 4.67 -28.94
C GLY A 34 6.12 3.98 -27.88
N PHE A 35 6.19 4.56 -26.68
CA PHE A 35 6.98 4.01 -25.58
C PHE A 35 6.58 2.59 -25.19
N ILE A 36 5.27 2.35 -24.98
CA ILE A 36 4.80 1.04 -24.57
C ILE A 36 4.90 0.02 -25.70
N GLY A 37 4.62 0.43 -26.94
CA GLY A 37 4.80 -0.46 -28.12
C GLY A 37 6.22 -1.00 -28.21
N GLU A 38 7.22 -0.14 -28.12
CA GLU A 38 8.63 -0.54 -28.08
C GLU A 38 8.93 -1.43 -26.86
N MET A 39 8.44 -1.03 -25.68
CA MET A 39 8.73 -1.75 -24.44
C MET A 39 8.21 -3.19 -24.49
N VAL A 40 6.97 -3.42 -24.93
CA VAL A 40 6.39 -4.77 -24.96
C VAL A 40 7.05 -5.67 -26.01
N ASP A 41 7.60 -5.07 -27.06
CA ASP A 41 8.29 -5.80 -28.13
C ASP A 41 9.74 -6.15 -27.81
N GLU A 42 10.40 -5.34 -27.00
CA GLU A 42 11.85 -5.43 -26.77
C GLU A 42 12.22 -5.93 -25.36
N THR A 43 11.29 -5.79 -24.40
CA THR A 43 11.57 -6.07 -23.00
C THR A 43 10.69 -7.22 -22.50
N PRO A 44 11.24 -8.23 -21.80
CA PRO A 44 10.44 -9.28 -21.16
C PRO A 44 9.47 -8.68 -20.13
N ALA A 45 8.26 -9.21 -20.06
CA ALA A 45 7.18 -8.70 -19.21
C ALA A 45 7.56 -8.50 -17.73
N PRO A 46 8.36 -9.37 -17.08
CA PRO A 46 8.81 -9.15 -15.70
C PRO A 46 9.64 -7.87 -15.49
N ARG A 47 10.11 -7.25 -16.57
CA ARG A 47 10.88 -6.00 -16.52
C ARG A 47 10.07 -4.76 -16.86
N TRP A 48 8.81 -4.88 -17.30
CA TRP A 48 8.02 -3.72 -17.72
C TRP A 48 7.83 -2.72 -16.58
N ALA A 49 7.45 -3.20 -15.39
CA ALA A 49 7.25 -2.37 -14.20
C ALA A 49 8.48 -1.51 -13.81
N ARG A 50 9.67 -1.86 -14.30
CA ARG A 50 10.93 -1.13 -14.03
C ARG A 50 11.20 -0.02 -15.03
N ARG A 51 10.41 0.07 -16.11
CA ARG A 51 10.68 0.99 -17.24
C ARG A 51 9.87 2.28 -17.16
N TYR A 52 8.83 2.31 -16.33
CA TYR A 52 7.95 3.48 -16.21
C TYR A 52 7.55 3.74 -14.75
N GLU A 53 7.04 4.94 -14.52
CA GLU A 53 6.32 5.34 -13.32
C GLU A 53 4.88 5.67 -13.70
N GLY A 54 3.97 5.37 -12.78
CA GLY A 54 2.53 5.62 -12.96
C GLY A 54 1.69 4.71 -12.09
N ASP A 55 0.41 4.61 -12.43
CA ASP A 55 -0.57 3.70 -11.84
C ASP A 55 -1.22 2.82 -12.92
N ALA A 56 -0.46 2.41 -13.92
CA ALA A 56 -0.97 1.72 -15.09
C ALA A 56 -0.82 0.22 -15.03
N VAL A 57 -1.80 -0.48 -15.62
CA VAL A 57 -1.73 -1.91 -15.95
C VAL A 57 -1.69 -2.07 -17.46
N ILE A 58 -0.81 -2.94 -17.91
CA ILE A 58 -0.59 -3.26 -19.32
C ILE A 58 -1.07 -4.67 -19.60
N PHE A 59 -1.97 -4.80 -20.58
CA PHE A 59 -2.39 -6.06 -21.16
C PHE A 59 -1.79 -6.15 -22.55
N CYS A 60 -1.10 -7.22 -22.84
CA CYS A 60 -0.47 -7.45 -24.13
C CYS A 60 -0.91 -8.82 -24.69
N LEU A 61 -1.68 -8.80 -25.77
CA LEU A 61 -2.04 -9.99 -26.54
C LEU A 61 -1.01 -10.16 -27.64
N SER A 62 -0.21 -11.22 -27.54
CA SER A 62 0.77 -11.58 -28.56
C SER A 62 0.11 -12.20 -29.79
N ALA A 63 0.82 -12.20 -30.93
CA ALA A 63 0.39 -12.89 -32.15
C ALA A 63 0.18 -14.42 -31.95
N ARG A 64 0.73 -14.99 -30.88
CA ARG A 64 0.55 -16.41 -30.52
C ARG A 64 -0.68 -16.66 -29.63
N GLY A 65 -1.50 -15.65 -29.38
CA GLY A 65 -2.70 -15.76 -28.56
C GLY A 65 -2.44 -15.75 -27.05
N VAL A 66 -1.22 -15.45 -26.60
CA VAL A 66 -0.92 -15.33 -25.17
C VAL A 66 -1.24 -13.91 -24.71
N VAL A 67 -2.06 -13.77 -23.67
CA VAL A 67 -2.31 -12.51 -22.96
C VAL A 67 -1.36 -12.41 -21.79
N THR A 68 -0.56 -11.36 -21.74
CA THR A 68 0.33 -11.04 -20.61
C THR A 68 -0.16 -9.79 -19.92
N VAL A 69 -0.23 -9.82 -18.57
CA VAL A 69 -0.68 -8.70 -17.73
C VAL A 69 0.39 -8.36 -16.73
N SER A 70 0.77 -7.09 -16.66
CA SER A 70 1.72 -6.56 -15.68
C SER A 70 1.30 -5.15 -15.25
N GLY A 71 1.40 -4.87 -13.97
CA GLY A 71 1.14 -3.55 -13.41
C GLY A 71 2.38 -2.68 -13.30
N ASP A 72 2.20 -1.51 -12.72
CA ASP A 72 3.32 -0.68 -12.25
C ASP A 72 4.09 -1.38 -11.12
N ARG A 73 5.18 -0.75 -10.67
CA ARG A 73 6.09 -1.30 -9.66
C ARG A 73 5.39 -1.73 -8.36
N PHE A 74 4.33 -1.05 -7.95
CA PHE A 74 3.59 -1.31 -6.72
C PHE A 74 2.24 -2.00 -6.98
N PHE A 75 1.92 -2.25 -8.23
CA PHE A 75 0.64 -2.79 -8.65
C PHE A 75 -0.54 -2.02 -8.05
N LYS A 76 -0.55 -0.70 -8.21
CA LYS A 76 -1.51 0.20 -7.56
C LYS A 76 -2.96 -0.04 -7.98
N ARG A 77 -3.18 -0.41 -9.25
CA ARG A 77 -4.50 -0.80 -9.74
C ARG A 77 -4.74 -2.27 -9.47
N ASP A 78 -5.81 -2.58 -8.77
CA ASP A 78 -6.16 -3.96 -8.46
C ASP A 78 -6.57 -4.72 -9.73
N ILE A 79 -5.98 -5.88 -9.89
CA ILE A 79 -6.40 -6.92 -10.85
C ILE A 79 -6.65 -8.18 -10.05
N TYR A 80 -7.88 -8.66 -10.12
CA TYR A 80 -8.32 -9.87 -9.45
C TYR A 80 -8.16 -11.05 -10.38
N VAL A 81 -7.73 -12.16 -9.79
CA VAL A 81 -7.50 -13.44 -10.47
C VAL A 81 -8.42 -14.47 -9.84
N GLN A 82 -9.21 -15.15 -10.67
CA GLN A 82 -9.99 -16.33 -10.29
C GLN A 82 -9.70 -17.46 -11.27
N GLN A 83 -9.42 -18.63 -10.74
CA GLN A 83 -9.22 -19.88 -11.50
C GLN A 83 -10.21 -20.90 -10.96
N GLU A 84 -11.23 -21.21 -11.72
CA GLU A 84 -12.31 -22.09 -11.27
C GLU A 84 -13.00 -22.78 -12.45
N ASP A 85 -13.30 -24.06 -12.30
CA ASP A 85 -14.03 -24.87 -13.26
C ASP A 85 -13.47 -24.81 -14.69
N GLY A 86 -12.14 -24.70 -14.82
CA GLY A 86 -11.46 -24.59 -16.11
C GLY A 86 -11.57 -23.22 -16.78
N VAL A 87 -12.08 -22.22 -16.04
CA VAL A 87 -12.14 -20.82 -16.48
C VAL A 87 -11.12 -19.99 -15.72
N ASP A 88 -10.25 -19.33 -16.45
CA ASP A 88 -9.27 -18.39 -15.94
C ASP A 88 -9.75 -16.96 -16.18
N CYS A 89 -9.88 -16.16 -15.10
CA CYS A 89 -10.38 -14.80 -15.17
C CYS A 89 -9.38 -13.81 -14.60
N LEU A 90 -9.23 -12.70 -15.32
CA LEU A 90 -8.50 -11.50 -14.88
C LEU A 90 -9.45 -10.31 -15.01
N VAL A 91 -9.82 -9.70 -13.89
CA VAL A 91 -10.76 -8.58 -13.85
C VAL A 91 -10.25 -7.45 -12.98
N SER A 92 -10.65 -6.21 -13.29
CA SER A 92 -10.36 -5.03 -12.47
C SER A 92 -11.44 -4.74 -11.43
N ASP A 93 -12.54 -5.49 -11.47
CA ASP A 93 -13.71 -5.30 -10.63
C ASP A 93 -14.27 -6.67 -10.25
N LEU A 94 -14.51 -6.91 -8.96
CA LEU A 94 -15.04 -8.17 -8.45
C LEU A 94 -16.45 -8.50 -8.99
N GLU A 95 -17.22 -7.49 -9.34
CA GLU A 95 -18.57 -7.67 -9.89
C GLU A 95 -18.54 -8.24 -11.33
N LEU A 96 -17.38 -8.19 -12.00
CA LEU A 96 -17.17 -8.75 -13.32
C LEU A 96 -16.77 -10.24 -13.30
N LEU A 97 -16.57 -10.83 -12.12
CA LEU A 97 -16.25 -12.25 -12.02
C LEU A 97 -17.43 -13.12 -12.50
N PRO A 98 -17.19 -14.15 -13.33
CA PRO A 98 -18.25 -15.02 -13.84
C PRO A 98 -18.86 -15.91 -12.76
N PHE A 99 -18.11 -16.20 -11.70
CA PHE A 99 -18.55 -16.99 -10.56
C PHE A 99 -18.62 -16.14 -9.32
N SER A 100 -19.71 -16.30 -8.55
CA SER A 100 -19.83 -15.57 -7.27
C SER A 100 -18.77 -16.05 -6.28
N PRO A 101 -17.83 -15.20 -5.89
CA PRO A 101 -16.73 -15.62 -5.02
C PRO A 101 -17.20 -16.02 -3.60
N ALA A 102 -18.37 -15.53 -3.16
CA ALA A 102 -18.93 -15.87 -1.85
C ALA A 102 -19.38 -17.35 -1.76
N VAL A 103 -19.76 -17.98 -2.88
CA VAL A 103 -20.18 -19.38 -2.93
C VAL A 103 -19.03 -20.32 -2.58
N GLN A 104 -17.81 -19.96 -2.97
CA GLN A 104 -16.60 -20.75 -2.72
C GLN A 104 -16.05 -20.57 -1.29
N GLY A 105 -16.67 -19.68 -0.52
CA GLY A 105 -16.33 -19.40 0.85
C GLY A 105 -15.22 -18.39 1.03
N TYR A 106 -14.89 -18.16 2.29
CA TYR A 106 -13.99 -17.10 2.70
C TYR A 106 -12.59 -17.62 3.01
N ASP A 107 -11.58 -16.82 2.68
CA ASP A 107 -10.18 -17.02 3.06
C ASP A 107 -10.03 -16.70 4.55
N GLN A 108 -9.77 -17.71 5.36
CA GLN A 108 -9.71 -17.56 6.82
C GLN A 108 -8.50 -16.72 7.26
N ALA A 109 -7.36 -16.83 6.59
CA ALA A 109 -6.17 -16.03 6.89
C ALA A 109 -6.41 -14.56 6.55
N ALA A 110 -7.02 -14.27 5.39
CA ALA A 110 -7.36 -12.91 4.99
C ALA A 110 -8.42 -12.28 5.90
N LEU A 111 -9.44 -13.04 6.31
CA LEU A 111 -10.43 -12.58 7.30
C LEU A 111 -9.79 -12.30 8.64
N ALA A 112 -8.95 -13.20 9.15
CA ALA A 112 -8.23 -13.02 10.40
C ALA A 112 -7.40 -11.73 10.36
N HIS A 113 -6.68 -11.51 9.29
CA HIS A 113 -5.88 -10.31 9.09
C HIS A 113 -6.72 -9.03 9.04
N THR A 114 -7.79 -9.05 8.24
CA THR A 114 -8.70 -7.90 8.09
C THR A 114 -9.39 -7.55 9.40
N LEU A 115 -9.86 -8.57 10.14
CA LEU A 115 -10.60 -8.37 11.39
C LEU A 115 -9.70 -8.00 12.57
N THR A 116 -8.41 -8.27 12.49
CA THR A 116 -7.50 -8.18 13.62
C THR A 116 -6.45 -7.11 13.47
N TYR A 117 -5.51 -7.31 12.58
CA TYR A 117 -4.32 -6.48 12.51
C TYR A 117 -4.59 -5.10 11.91
N TYR A 118 -5.17 -5.06 10.72
CA TYR A 118 -5.42 -3.80 10.03
C TYR A 118 -6.82 -3.26 10.19
N GLY A 119 -7.80 -4.12 10.47
CA GLY A 119 -9.21 -3.72 10.56
C GLY A 119 -9.74 -3.06 9.28
N HIS A 120 -9.06 -3.25 8.14
CA HIS A 120 -9.31 -2.54 6.91
C HIS A 120 -9.44 -3.46 5.72
N ARG A 121 -8.38 -4.16 5.34
CA ARG A 121 -8.39 -5.03 4.18
C ARG A 121 -7.33 -6.12 4.30
N PRO A 122 -7.52 -7.24 3.58
CA PRO A 122 -6.53 -8.30 3.55
C PRO A 122 -5.22 -7.84 2.91
N PRO A 123 -4.13 -8.59 3.11
CA PRO A 123 -2.86 -8.35 2.43
C PRO A 123 -3.03 -8.21 0.92
N LYS A 124 -2.14 -7.49 0.25
CA LYS A 124 -2.29 -7.09 -1.15
C LYS A 124 -2.63 -8.27 -2.09
N LYS A 125 -1.99 -9.42 -1.94
CA LYS A 125 -2.25 -10.60 -2.78
C LYS A 125 -3.55 -11.34 -2.48
N HIS A 126 -4.19 -11.09 -1.32
CA HIS A 126 -5.41 -11.74 -0.89
C HIS A 126 -6.65 -10.90 -1.15
N THR A 127 -7.78 -11.57 -1.19
CA THR A 127 -9.09 -10.98 -0.93
C THR A 127 -9.72 -11.73 0.24
N ILE A 128 -10.88 -11.29 0.72
CA ILE A 128 -11.64 -12.07 1.71
C ILE A 128 -12.22 -13.36 1.13
N TYR A 129 -12.17 -13.55 -0.17
CA TYR A 129 -12.72 -14.72 -0.86
C TYR A 129 -11.62 -15.73 -1.15
N ARG A 130 -11.89 -17.01 -0.87
CA ARG A 130 -10.91 -18.10 -1.04
C ARG A 130 -10.47 -18.28 -2.48
N SER A 131 -11.39 -18.17 -3.45
CA SER A 131 -11.13 -18.41 -4.86
C SER A 131 -10.55 -17.22 -5.61
N VAL A 132 -10.42 -16.04 -4.96
CA VAL A 132 -9.99 -14.82 -5.63
C VAL A 132 -8.71 -14.28 -5.00
N ARG A 133 -7.72 -14.05 -5.84
CA ARG A 133 -6.45 -13.41 -5.48
C ARG A 133 -6.31 -12.07 -6.18
N ARG A 134 -5.43 -11.22 -5.70
CA ARG A 134 -5.00 -10.00 -6.41
C ARG A 134 -3.58 -10.17 -6.91
N LEU A 135 -3.29 -9.58 -8.06
CA LEU A 135 -1.91 -9.42 -8.47
C LEU A 135 -1.20 -8.42 -7.54
N SER A 136 0.04 -8.71 -7.21
CA SER A 136 0.86 -7.96 -6.27
C SER A 136 2.14 -7.42 -6.93
N PRO A 137 2.92 -6.57 -6.24
CA PRO A 137 4.17 -6.05 -6.78
C PRO A 137 5.07 -7.15 -7.32
N GLY A 138 5.53 -6.97 -8.55
CA GLY A 138 6.38 -7.94 -9.24
C GLY A 138 5.63 -9.08 -9.95
N ASP A 139 4.30 -9.21 -9.78
CA ASP A 139 3.54 -10.23 -10.47
C ASP A 139 3.36 -9.94 -11.96
N VAL A 140 3.45 -11.00 -12.73
CA VAL A 140 3.10 -11.04 -14.16
C VAL A 140 2.19 -12.23 -14.38
N ALA A 141 0.97 -11.98 -14.81
CA ALA A 141 0.05 -13.03 -15.22
C ALA A 141 0.18 -13.28 -16.72
N SER A 142 0.15 -14.55 -17.11
CA SER A 142 0.14 -14.98 -18.51
C SER A 142 -0.99 -15.99 -18.71
N VAL A 143 -1.87 -15.72 -19.68
CA VAL A 143 -3.00 -16.58 -20.05
C VAL A 143 -2.79 -17.08 -21.46
N SER A 144 -2.86 -18.40 -21.64
CA SER A 144 -2.74 -19.10 -22.92
C SER A 144 -3.79 -20.18 -23.05
N SER A 145 -3.76 -20.94 -24.14
CA SER A 145 -4.58 -22.17 -24.31
C SER A 145 -4.34 -23.22 -23.22
N ASP A 146 -3.15 -23.18 -22.59
CA ASP A 146 -2.74 -24.16 -21.58
C ASP A 146 -3.14 -23.73 -20.15
N GLY A 147 -3.83 -22.58 -20.04
CA GLY A 147 -4.28 -22.00 -18.78
C GLY A 147 -3.51 -20.75 -18.38
N MET A 148 -3.78 -20.30 -17.16
CA MET A 148 -3.18 -19.10 -16.57
C MET A 148 -2.03 -19.45 -15.62
N THR A 149 -0.96 -18.69 -15.72
CA THR A 149 0.17 -18.73 -14.77
C THR A 149 0.42 -17.33 -14.22
N VAL A 150 0.80 -17.25 -12.95
CA VAL A 150 1.26 -16.01 -12.32
C VAL A 150 2.68 -16.24 -11.83
N ALA A 151 3.62 -15.48 -12.38
CA ALA A 151 5.02 -15.49 -11.98
C ALA A 151 5.34 -14.20 -11.23
N ASN A 152 6.11 -14.30 -10.15
CA ASN A 152 6.60 -13.13 -9.42
C ASN A 152 8.06 -12.85 -9.77
N SER A 153 8.35 -11.59 -10.08
CA SER A 153 9.71 -11.09 -10.28
C SER A 153 9.99 -10.01 -9.23
N PRO A 154 10.55 -10.39 -8.09
CA PRO A 154 10.74 -9.48 -6.97
C PRO A 154 11.70 -8.34 -7.33
N PHE A 155 11.64 -7.27 -6.55
CA PHE A 155 12.62 -6.19 -6.62
C PHE A 155 14.01 -6.71 -6.30
N GLU A 156 14.98 -6.39 -7.14
CA GLU A 156 16.38 -6.61 -6.81
C GLU A 156 16.84 -5.55 -5.80
N PRO A 157 17.52 -5.93 -4.72
CA PRO A 157 18.05 -4.99 -3.76
C PRO A 157 19.12 -4.12 -4.40
N ILE A 158 19.13 -2.86 -4.03
CA ILE A 158 20.31 -2.02 -4.22
C ILE A 158 21.24 -2.37 -3.04
N PRO A 159 22.52 -2.67 -3.27
CA PRO A 159 23.45 -2.96 -2.19
C PRO A 159 23.43 -1.84 -1.15
N THR A 160 23.26 -2.23 0.11
CA THR A 160 23.28 -1.28 1.23
C THR A 160 24.70 -0.74 1.39
N ARG A 161 24.80 0.57 1.42
CA ARG A 161 26.02 1.31 1.75
C ARG A 161 25.67 2.53 2.56
N GLU A 162 26.62 3.11 3.22
CA GLU A 162 26.42 4.39 3.89
C GLU A 162 26.04 5.49 2.89
N TYR A 163 25.08 6.33 3.27
CA TYR A 163 24.67 7.48 2.49
C TYR A 163 25.76 8.53 2.48
N SER A 164 26.06 9.05 1.29
CA SER A 164 26.92 10.21 1.09
C SER A 164 26.09 11.47 0.82
N SER A 165 26.73 12.64 0.85
CA SER A 165 26.09 13.89 0.42
C SER A 165 25.62 13.83 -1.04
N GLU A 166 26.38 13.14 -1.91
CA GLU A 166 26.01 12.94 -3.31
C GLU A 166 24.74 12.10 -3.46
N ASP A 167 24.47 11.16 -2.55
CA ASP A 167 23.23 10.39 -2.55
C ASP A 167 22.02 11.26 -2.18
N HIS A 168 22.20 12.19 -1.25
CA HIS A 168 21.16 13.17 -0.91
C HIS A 168 20.86 14.08 -2.11
N ASP A 169 21.87 14.56 -2.80
CA ASP A 169 21.69 15.41 -3.97
C ASP A 169 20.97 14.64 -5.10
N ARG A 170 21.38 13.40 -5.37
CA ARG A 170 20.71 12.53 -6.35
C ARG A 170 19.25 12.23 -5.97
N TYR A 171 18.98 11.99 -4.68
CA TYR A 171 17.62 11.80 -4.21
C TYR A 171 16.77 13.05 -4.43
N TYR A 172 17.32 14.21 -4.08
CA TYR A 172 16.63 15.49 -4.24
C TYR A 172 16.35 15.80 -5.73
N GLU A 173 17.33 15.58 -6.60
CA GLU A 173 17.13 15.73 -8.04
C GLU A 173 16.07 14.77 -8.58
N ALA A 174 16.08 13.50 -8.17
CA ALA A 174 15.09 12.51 -8.59
C ALA A 174 13.68 12.89 -8.10
N PHE A 175 13.57 13.44 -6.89
CA PHE A 175 12.31 13.94 -6.36
C PHE A 175 11.77 15.11 -7.18
N LEU A 176 12.59 16.09 -7.51
CA LEU A 176 12.18 17.22 -8.37
C LEU A 176 11.84 16.77 -9.79
N ASP A 177 12.60 15.85 -10.36
CA ASP A 177 12.30 15.26 -11.68
C ASP A 177 10.93 14.57 -11.69
N TYR A 178 10.61 13.85 -10.62
CA TYR A 178 9.30 13.22 -10.48
C TYR A 178 8.19 14.27 -10.46
N LEU A 179 8.31 15.30 -9.63
CA LEU A 179 7.31 16.37 -9.55
C LEU A 179 7.16 17.13 -10.87
N ALA A 180 8.27 17.43 -11.54
CA ALA A 180 8.28 18.10 -12.84
C ALA A 180 7.60 17.23 -13.93
N THR A 181 7.80 15.91 -13.88
CA THR A 181 7.27 14.98 -14.89
C THR A 181 5.79 14.64 -14.62
N ALA A 182 5.40 14.51 -13.34
CA ALA A 182 4.04 14.18 -12.92
C ALA A 182 3.11 15.40 -12.86
N GLY A 183 3.69 16.59 -12.70
CA GLY A 183 2.96 17.84 -12.58
C GLY A 183 2.60 18.47 -13.92
N SER A 184 1.93 19.62 -13.83
CA SER A 184 1.44 20.37 -14.99
C SER A 184 1.67 21.87 -14.83
N ASP A 185 2.09 22.55 -15.90
CA ASP A 185 2.16 24.01 -15.97
C ASP A 185 0.77 24.66 -15.90
N ALA A 186 -0.30 23.91 -16.16
CA ALA A 186 -1.65 24.40 -16.02
C ALA A 186 -2.05 24.57 -14.55
N GLY A 187 -1.53 23.69 -13.66
CA GLY A 187 -1.77 23.73 -12.23
C GLY A 187 -1.59 22.36 -11.59
N ASN A 188 -1.46 22.35 -10.27
CA ASN A 188 -1.24 21.14 -9.47
C ASN A 188 -1.99 21.26 -8.15
N SER A 189 -2.57 20.16 -7.68
CA SER A 189 -3.21 20.08 -6.38
C SER A 189 -2.46 19.05 -5.52
N LEU A 190 -2.49 19.23 -4.20
CA LEU A 190 -1.94 18.23 -3.28
C LEU A 190 -2.79 18.14 -2.00
N PHE A 191 -2.86 16.96 -1.42
CA PHE A 191 -3.37 16.80 -0.08
C PHE A 191 -2.34 17.37 0.91
N LEU A 192 -2.68 18.49 1.53
CA LEU A 192 -1.80 19.18 2.48
C LEU A 192 -2.27 18.91 3.90
N SER A 193 -1.49 18.12 4.61
CA SER A 193 -1.56 18.00 6.06
C SER A 193 -0.52 18.92 6.71
N SER A 194 -0.41 18.87 8.02
CA SER A 194 0.67 19.57 8.73
C SER A 194 1.97 18.73 8.81
N GLY A 195 2.02 17.59 8.14
CA GLY A 195 3.14 16.63 8.17
C GLY A 195 4.28 16.99 7.22
N TRP A 196 5.46 16.43 7.50
CA TRP A 196 6.67 16.66 6.71
C TRP A 196 6.52 16.22 5.24
N ASP A 197 5.87 15.08 4.99
CA ASP A 197 5.78 14.49 3.67
C ASP A 197 4.99 15.38 2.69
N SER A 198 3.79 15.79 3.09
CA SER A 198 2.97 16.69 2.28
C SER A 198 3.61 18.07 2.12
N THR A 199 4.30 18.57 3.17
CA THR A 199 5.01 19.85 3.10
C THR A 199 6.22 19.77 2.18
N SER A 200 6.93 18.65 2.13
CA SER A 200 8.04 18.45 1.19
C SER A 200 7.56 18.45 -0.26
N ILE A 201 6.44 17.79 -0.54
CA ILE A 201 5.81 17.82 -1.88
C ILE A 201 5.40 19.25 -2.23
N LEU A 202 4.78 19.99 -1.30
CA LEU A 202 4.41 21.38 -1.49
C LEU A 202 5.63 22.23 -1.88
N ALA A 203 6.71 22.15 -1.09
CA ALA A 203 7.94 22.87 -1.35
C ALA A 203 8.52 22.57 -2.73
N GLY A 204 8.54 21.28 -3.10
CA GLY A 204 9.01 20.83 -4.41
C GLY A 204 8.13 21.35 -5.55
N LEU A 205 6.81 21.27 -5.44
CA LEU A 205 5.88 21.80 -6.45
C LEU A 205 6.00 23.32 -6.59
N VAL A 206 6.12 24.05 -5.49
CA VAL A 206 6.33 25.50 -5.53
C VAL A 206 7.66 25.85 -6.19
N LYS A 207 8.71 25.07 -5.92
CA LYS A 207 10.01 25.26 -6.57
C LYS A 207 9.95 25.02 -8.07
N VAL A 208 9.23 24.01 -8.53
CA VAL A 208 9.16 23.62 -9.95
C VAL A 208 8.21 24.53 -10.73
N PHE A 209 7.02 24.79 -10.19
CA PHE A 209 5.92 25.45 -10.94
C PHE A 209 5.58 26.85 -10.43
N GLY A 210 6.07 27.23 -9.26
CA GLY A 210 5.72 28.47 -8.58
C GLY A 210 4.40 28.40 -7.78
N PRO A 211 4.26 29.26 -6.76
CA PRO A 211 3.15 29.16 -5.79
C PRO A 211 1.77 29.34 -6.42
N ARG A 212 1.64 30.13 -7.48
CA ARG A 212 0.35 30.40 -8.16
C ARG A 212 -0.20 29.18 -8.91
N LYS A 213 0.63 28.16 -9.16
CA LYS A 213 0.28 26.92 -9.85
C LYS A 213 0.04 25.76 -8.90
N VAL A 214 -0.01 26.02 -7.60
CA VAL A 214 -0.18 24.98 -6.58
C VAL A 214 -1.37 25.33 -5.68
N THR A 215 -2.22 24.34 -5.43
CA THR A 215 -3.35 24.41 -4.50
C THR A 215 -3.26 23.28 -3.48
N GLY A 216 -3.20 23.63 -2.20
CA GLY A 216 -3.34 22.67 -1.10
C GLY A 216 -4.82 22.30 -0.88
N VAL A 217 -5.08 21.04 -0.59
CA VAL A 217 -6.40 20.54 -0.20
C VAL A 217 -6.29 19.86 1.15
N THR A 218 -7.13 20.22 2.10
CA THR A 218 -7.14 19.61 3.43
C THR A 218 -8.54 19.26 3.89
N GLY A 219 -8.70 18.14 4.61
CA GLY A 219 -9.99 17.68 5.12
C GLY A 219 -10.28 18.25 6.51
N ARG A 220 -11.46 18.85 6.69
CA ARG A 220 -11.98 19.22 8.02
C ARG A 220 -12.86 18.09 8.56
N MET A 221 -12.45 17.50 9.68
CA MET A 221 -13.13 16.34 10.26
C MET A 221 -14.30 16.78 11.16
N LEU A 222 -15.50 16.76 10.60
CA LEU A 222 -16.76 17.16 11.25
C LEU A 222 -17.60 15.90 11.53
N TYR A 223 -17.14 15.03 12.43
CA TYR A 223 -17.71 13.71 12.64
C TYR A 223 -18.98 13.69 13.51
N SER A 224 -19.13 14.68 14.37
CA SER A 224 -20.33 14.86 15.18
C SER A 224 -20.50 16.34 15.58
N GLU A 225 -21.76 16.74 15.85
CA GLU A 225 -22.04 18.07 16.38
C GLU A 225 -21.29 18.34 17.70
N ARG A 226 -21.20 17.33 18.54
CA ARG A 226 -20.54 17.42 19.86
C ARG A 226 -19.05 17.68 19.77
N SER A 227 -18.36 17.05 18.81
CA SER A 227 -16.89 17.20 18.68
C SER A 227 -16.48 18.42 17.87
N GLY A 228 -17.40 18.98 17.07
CA GLY A 228 -17.05 20.02 16.13
C GLY A 228 -15.94 19.59 15.18
N ASN A 229 -15.01 20.48 14.86
CA ASN A 229 -13.84 20.17 14.06
C ASN A 229 -12.77 19.44 14.89
N CYS A 230 -12.65 18.12 14.67
CA CYS A 230 -11.74 17.25 15.44
C CYS A 230 -10.26 17.49 15.16
N ASN A 231 -9.90 17.98 13.96
CA ASN A 231 -8.52 18.20 13.55
C ASN A 231 -8.16 19.69 13.40
N ARG A 232 -8.69 20.52 14.26
CA ARG A 232 -8.49 21.99 14.22
C ARG A 232 -7.02 22.37 14.18
N PHE A 233 -6.20 21.76 15.02
CA PHE A 233 -4.77 22.00 15.09
C PHE A 233 -4.05 21.71 13.77
N GLU A 234 -4.40 20.63 13.11
CA GLU A 234 -3.85 20.27 11.80
C GLU A 234 -4.24 21.30 10.74
N ILE A 235 -5.50 21.72 10.73
CA ILE A 235 -6.01 22.74 9.80
C ILE A 235 -5.29 24.07 9.99
N GLU A 236 -5.12 24.53 11.21
CA GLU A 236 -4.42 25.79 11.52
C GLU A 236 -2.96 25.74 11.04
N ARG A 237 -2.26 24.62 11.25
CA ARG A 237 -0.90 24.44 10.77
C ARG A 237 -0.81 24.32 9.25
N ALA A 238 -1.72 23.60 8.60
CA ALA A 238 -1.78 23.52 7.14
C ALA A 238 -2.02 24.92 6.53
N ALA A 239 -2.87 25.73 7.14
CA ALA A 239 -3.12 27.10 6.72
C ALA A 239 -1.86 27.98 6.84
N ALA A 240 -1.13 27.90 7.97
CA ALA A 240 0.11 28.64 8.15
C ALA A 240 1.21 28.21 7.15
N ILE A 241 1.30 26.91 6.84
CA ILE A 241 2.21 26.40 5.81
C ILE A 241 1.82 26.93 4.43
N ALA A 242 0.54 26.88 4.07
CA ALA A 242 0.04 27.38 2.79
C ALA A 242 0.33 28.89 2.63
N GLU A 243 0.10 29.68 3.69
CA GLU A 243 0.43 31.10 3.73
C GLU A 243 1.94 31.35 3.54
N HIS A 244 2.78 30.60 4.26
CA HIS A 244 4.24 30.71 4.13
C HIS A 244 4.74 30.50 2.70
N TYR A 245 4.17 29.50 1.99
CA TYR A 245 4.52 29.22 0.60
C TYR A 245 3.76 30.06 -0.42
N GLY A 246 2.79 30.89 0.00
CA GLY A 246 1.98 31.73 -0.88
C GLY A 246 1.04 30.94 -1.78
N VAL A 247 0.56 29.76 -1.33
CA VAL A 247 -0.35 28.88 -2.08
C VAL A 247 -1.77 28.99 -1.54
N ARG A 248 -2.76 28.71 -2.40
CA ARG A 248 -4.16 28.59 -1.97
C ARG A 248 -4.37 27.32 -1.18
N LEU A 249 -5.21 27.39 -0.13
CA LEU A 249 -5.66 26.23 0.61
C LEU A 249 -7.17 26.07 0.47
N HIS A 250 -7.60 24.90 0.04
CA HIS A 250 -9.01 24.51 -0.06
C HIS A 250 -9.34 23.51 1.05
N HIS A 251 -10.52 23.70 1.68
CA HIS A 251 -11.01 22.80 2.72
C HIS A 251 -12.13 21.93 2.17
N VAL A 252 -12.02 20.62 2.40
CA VAL A 252 -13.08 19.65 2.13
C VAL A 252 -13.69 19.22 3.46
N ASP A 253 -15.01 19.40 3.61
CA ASP A 253 -15.69 18.98 4.82
C ASP A 253 -15.99 17.48 4.81
N LEU A 254 -15.37 16.77 5.76
CA LEU A 254 -15.66 15.39 6.06
C LEU A 254 -16.81 15.34 7.08
N ASP A 255 -17.97 15.83 6.63
CA ASP A 255 -19.19 15.96 7.43
C ASP A 255 -20.09 14.75 7.25
N TYR A 256 -20.16 13.94 8.31
CA TYR A 256 -21.02 12.76 8.37
C TYR A 256 -22.31 12.98 9.17
N VAL A 257 -22.48 14.17 9.76
CA VAL A 257 -23.71 14.53 10.47
C VAL A 257 -24.83 14.81 9.48
N SER A 258 -24.53 15.65 8.49
CA SER A 258 -25.55 16.11 7.52
C SER A 258 -25.68 15.19 6.30
N SER A 259 -24.62 14.47 5.90
CA SER A 259 -24.58 13.75 4.62
C SER A 259 -24.13 12.29 4.72
N GLY A 260 -24.02 11.76 5.95
CA GLY A 260 -23.44 10.43 6.18
C GLY A 260 -24.14 9.28 5.42
N PRO A 261 -25.46 9.09 5.54
CA PRO A 261 -26.15 7.97 4.89
C PRO A 261 -26.05 8.03 3.35
N ASP A 262 -26.35 9.18 2.76
CA ASP A 262 -26.31 9.37 1.31
C ASP A 262 -24.91 9.14 0.74
N TRP A 263 -23.89 9.55 1.49
CA TRP A 263 -22.51 9.33 1.09
C TRP A 263 -22.12 7.85 1.10
N VAL A 264 -22.53 7.11 2.13
CA VAL A 264 -22.30 5.66 2.21
C VAL A 264 -22.95 4.94 1.04
N GLU A 265 -24.18 5.28 0.70
CA GLU A 265 -24.87 4.70 -0.47
C GLU A 265 -24.10 4.95 -1.78
N ARG A 266 -23.61 6.19 -1.98
CA ARG A 266 -22.85 6.55 -3.19
C ARG A 266 -21.58 5.73 -3.38
N VAL A 267 -20.85 5.45 -2.30
CA VAL A 267 -19.56 4.76 -2.38
C VAL A 267 -19.68 3.24 -2.24
N GLN A 268 -20.86 2.73 -1.90
CA GLN A 268 -21.04 1.28 -1.66
C GLN A 268 -20.66 0.43 -2.87
N GLY A 269 -21.04 0.85 -4.08
CA GLY A 269 -20.66 0.16 -5.32
C GLY A 269 -19.15 0.10 -5.50
N LEU A 270 -18.47 1.24 -5.32
CA LEU A 270 -17.00 1.32 -5.39
C LEU A 270 -16.33 0.40 -4.37
N PHE A 271 -16.84 0.39 -3.14
CA PHE A 271 -16.27 -0.44 -2.07
C PHE A 271 -16.42 -1.93 -2.34
N LYS A 272 -17.57 -2.35 -2.91
CA LYS A 272 -17.79 -3.74 -3.33
C LYS A 272 -16.88 -4.12 -4.49
N ALA A 273 -16.86 -3.31 -5.55
CA ALA A 273 -16.09 -3.56 -6.77
C ALA A 273 -14.60 -3.76 -6.49
N HIS A 274 -14.04 -2.97 -5.57
CA HIS A 274 -12.61 -2.99 -5.22
C HIS A 274 -12.30 -3.65 -3.89
N ASN A 275 -13.26 -4.37 -3.29
CA ASN A 275 -13.06 -5.05 -2.01
C ASN A 275 -12.49 -4.12 -0.92
N ILE A 276 -12.94 -2.87 -0.87
CA ILE A 276 -12.52 -1.89 0.12
C ILE A 276 -13.28 -2.13 1.41
N GLN A 277 -12.57 -2.49 2.47
CA GLN A 277 -13.16 -2.81 3.77
C GLN A 277 -12.71 -1.85 4.88
N SER A 278 -12.03 -0.78 4.48
CA SER A 278 -11.51 0.23 5.39
C SER A 278 -12.59 1.23 5.77
N GLN A 279 -12.79 1.46 7.06
CA GLN A 279 -13.62 2.57 7.54
C GLN A 279 -13.01 3.93 7.18
N THR A 280 -11.69 4.04 7.15
CA THR A 280 -11.00 5.25 6.70
C THR A 280 -11.17 5.48 5.21
N GLY A 281 -11.51 4.44 4.43
CA GLY A 281 -11.86 4.55 3.02
C GLY A 281 -12.99 5.55 2.74
N LEU A 282 -13.95 5.68 3.65
CA LEU A 282 -15.01 6.69 3.53
C LEU A 282 -14.46 8.11 3.54
N ASN A 283 -13.51 8.39 4.44
CA ASN A 283 -12.85 9.69 4.51
C ASN A 283 -12.02 9.97 3.26
N HIS A 284 -11.24 8.98 2.82
CA HIS A 284 -10.42 9.11 1.62
C HIS A 284 -11.26 9.33 0.37
N ALA A 285 -12.33 8.55 0.20
CA ALA A 285 -13.25 8.74 -0.93
C ALA A 285 -13.89 10.15 -0.93
N ARG A 286 -14.31 10.65 0.24
CA ARG A 286 -14.90 11.97 0.36
C ARG A 286 -13.88 13.08 0.10
N LEU A 287 -12.68 12.94 0.66
CA LEU A 287 -11.59 13.87 0.43
C LEU A 287 -11.17 13.90 -1.04
N ALA A 288 -11.06 12.73 -1.67
CA ALA A 288 -10.74 12.60 -3.09
C ALA A 288 -11.83 13.23 -3.99
N HIS A 289 -13.10 13.02 -3.65
CA HIS A 289 -14.21 13.64 -4.37
C HIS A 289 -14.15 15.16 -4.28
N GLY A 290 -14.03 15.74 -3.07
CA GLY A 290 -13.90 17.18 -2.92
C GLY A 290 -12.61 17.75 -3.54
N ALA A 291 -11.52 16.99 -3.52
CA ALA A 291 -10.28 17.38 -4.18
C ALA A 291 -10.43 17.38 -5.73
N SER A 292 -11.20 16.45 -6.29
CA SER A 292 -11.44 16.38 -7.74
C SER A 292 -12.17 17.61 -8.28
N GLU A 293 -13.06 18.21 -7.49
CA GLU A 293 -13.74 19.45 -7.84
C GLU A 293 -12.79 20.65 -7.93
N VAL A 294 -11.73 20.64 -7.11
CA VAL A 294 -10.69 21.68 -7.10
C VAL A 294 -9.62 21.43 -8.17
N ALA A 295 -9.26 20.18 -8.35
CA ALA A 295 -8.22 19.79 -9.29
C ALA A 295 -8.66 19.90 -10.75
N ASP A 296 -9.96 19.74 -11.06
CA ASP A 296 -10.54 19.86 -12.39
C ASP A 296 -9.73 19.12 -13.47
N GLY A 297 -9.38 17.86 -13.21
CA GLY A 297 -8.56 17.04 -14.10
C GLY A 297 -7.05 17.30 -14.06
N LEU A 298 -6.59 18.24 -13.24
CA LEU A 298 -5.15 18.49 -13.02
C LEU A 298 -4.54 17.47 -12.06
N PRO A 299 -3.20 17.31 -12.08
CA PRO A 299 -2.51 16.40 -11.17
C PRO A 299 -2.82 16.66 -9.70
N LEU A 300 -3.09 15.59 -8.96
CA LEU A 300 -3.30 15.59 -7.51
C LEU A 300 -2.23 14.73 -6.84
N PHE A 301 -1.46 15.35 -5.95
CA PHE A 301 -0.36 14.70 -5.23
C PHE A 301 -0.77 14.33 -3.80
N ALA A 302 -0.24 13.23 -3.30
CA ALA A 302 -0.41 12.78 -1.93
C ALA A 302 0.93 12.38 -1.32
N GLY A 303 1.16 12.72 -0.05
CA GLY A 303 2.34 12.32 0.73
C GLY A 303 2.14 10.99 1.46
N GLU A 304 1.29 10.12 0.93
CA GLU A 304 1.01 8.83 1.54
C GLU A 304 2.21 7.88 1.43
N ILE A 305 2.33 6.97 2.40
CA ILE A 305 3.28 5.85 2.37
C ILE A 305 4.75 6.24 2.60
N SER A 306 5.06 7.50 2.74
CA SER A 306 6.42 7.98 2.96
C SER A 306 7.09 7.32 4.19
N ASP A 307 6.37 7.19 5.28
CA ASP A 307 6.83 6.49 6.49
C ASP A 307 7.30 5.06 6.20
N GLY A 308 6.51 4.32 5.42
CA GLY A 308 6.83 2.93 5.06
C GLY A 308 8.05 2.84 4.13
N ALA A 309 8.19 3.80 3.21
CA ALA A 309 9.27 3.79 2.23
C ALA A 309 10.62 4.26 2.80
N HIS A 310 10.60 5.30 3.65
CA HIS A 310 11.83 5.95 4.13
C HIS A 310 12.28 5.48 5.51
N ASN A 311 11.34 5.25 6.41
CA ASN A 311 11.65 4.97 7.81
C ASN A 311 11.40 3.52 8.23
N LEU A 312 10.67 2.75 7.42
CA LEU A 312 10.22 1.40 7.80
C LEU A 312 9.54 1.36 9.20
N GLY A 313 8.85 2.44 9.55
CA GLY A 313 8.25 2.62 10.88
C GLY A 313 9.22 3.09 11.98
N PHE A 314 10.50 3.31 11.67
CA PHE A 314 11.51 3.65 12.67
C PHE A 314 11.23 4.98 13.39
N SER A 315 10.66 5.96 12.72
CA SER A 315 10.26 7.24 13.31
C SER A 315 9.25 7.09 14.45
N GLN A 316 8.59 5.97 14.55
CA GLN A 316 7.63 5.63 15.59
C GLN A 316 8.29 5.11 16.88
N TYR A 317 9.59 4.83 16.84
CA TYR A 317 10.35 4.33 17.97
C TYR A 317 10.26 5.24 19.19
N VAL A 318 10.27 6.54 18.98
CA VAL A 318 10.15 7.54 20.05
C VAL A 318 8.78 7.49 20.74
N THR A 319 7.72 7.20 20.01
CA THR A 319 6.35 7.11 20.56
C THR A 319 6.14 5.88 21.43
N MET A 320 6.94 4.83 21.27
CA MET A 320 6.90 3.66 22.16
C MET A 320 7.29 3.99 23.59
N PHE A 321 8.18 4.94 23.78
CA PHE A 321 8.65 5.35 25.08
C PHE A 321 7.74 6.36 25.76
N HIS A 322 6.71 6.86 25.05
CA HIS A 322 5.77 7.80 25.66
C HIS A 322 4.67 7.03 26.42
N PRO A 323 4.60 7.16 27.76
CA PRO A 323 3.83 6.24 28.61
C PRO A 323 2.32 6.34 28.46
N THR A 324 1.76 7.33 27.78
CA THR A 324 0.35 7.64 27.95
C THR A 324 -0.54 7.58 26.72
N GLN A 325 -0.09 7.77 25.51
CA GLN A 325 -1.03 7.91 24.37
C GLN A 325 -0.59 7.33 23.04
N GLY A 326 0.68 7.31 22.73
CA GLY A 326 1.16 7.05 21.37
C GLY A 326 1.02 5.59 20.90
N PHE A 327 1.06 4.65 21.83
CA PHE A 327 1.17 3.24 21.48
C PHE A 327 -0.05 2.69 20.71
N ARG A 328 -1.24 3.17 21.01
CA ARG A 328 -2.46 2.69 20.36
C ARG A 328 -2.64 3.20 18.94
N GLU A 329 -2.20 4.42 18.68
CA GLU A 329 -2.37 5.09 17.39
C GLU A 329 -1.35 4.59 16.37
N TYR A 330 -0.19 4.16 16.85
CA TYR A 330 0.93 3.73 16.01
C TYR A 330 1.26 2.25 16.14
N SER A 331 0.39 1.44 16.73
CA SER A 331 0.65 0.01 16.92
C SER A 331 0.86 -0.75 15.61
N ASP A 332 0.18 -0.34 14.54
CA ASP A 332 0.37 -0.87 13.19
C ASP A 332 1.75 -0.52 12.62
N LYS A 333 2.20 0.72 12.81
CA LYS A 333 3.53 1.16 12.39
C LYS A 333 4.63 0.50 13.19
N MET A 334 4.38 0.31 14.48
CA MET A 334 5.29 -0.42 15.36
C MET A 334 5.40 -1.89 15.00
N ALA A 335 4.27 -2.51 14.69
CA ALA A 335 4.27 -3.86 14.18
C ALA A 335 5.07 -3.94 12.88
N ALA A 336 4.91 -2.99 11.97
CA ALA A 336 5.71 -2.91 10.75
C ALA A 336 7.21 -2.85 11.02
N TYR A 337 7.64 -2.07 12.01
CA TYR A 337 9.04 -2.01 12.42
C TYR A 337 9.54 -3.31 13.00
N LEU A 338 8.82 -3.88 13.98
CA LEU A 338 9.21 -5.13 14.64
C LEU A 338 9.18 -6.33 13.72
N PHE A 339 8.34 -6.28 12.71
CA PHE A 339 8.30 -7.29 11.65
C PHE A 339 9.16 -6.92 10.44
N GLY A 340 9.92 -5.83 10.53
CA GLY A 340 11.01 -5.60 9.59
C GLY A 340 11.92 -6.83 9.55
N PRO A 341 12.39 -7.27 8.38
CA PRO A 341 13.03 -8.57 8.23
C PRO A 341 14.25 -8.73 9.13
N THR A 342 15.01 -7.69 9.34
CA THR A 342 16.20 -7.71 10.21
C THR A 342 15.82 -8.02 11.65
N PHE A 343 14.86 -7.30 12.20
CA PHE A 343 14.46 -7.46 13.59
C PHE A 343 13.75 -8.78 13.84
N THR A 344 12.82 -9.16 12.97
CA THR A 344 12.10 -10.44 13.06
C THR A 344 13.08 -11.62 12.98
N ARG A 345 14.07 -11.56 12.10
CA ARG A 345 15.09 -12.60 11.98
C ARG A 345 15.87 -12.79 13.28
N GLU A 346 16.30 -11.69 13.89
CA GLU A 346 17.02 -11.72 15.15
C GLU A 346 16.16 -12.26 16.30
N LEU A 347 14.87 -11.91 16.32
CA LEU A 347 13.91 -12.44 17.28
C LEU A 347 13.68 -13.96 17.12
N LEU A 348 13.49 -14.41 15.89
CA LEU A 348 13.29 -15.83 15.58
C LEU A 348 14.54 -16.65 15.89
N ALA A 349 15.72 -16.05 15.73
CA ALA A 349 17.00 -16.64 16.11
C ALA A 349 17.31 -16.53 17.62
N ASP A 350 16.39 -15.96 18.40
CA ASP A 350 16.50 -15.82 19.85
C ASP A 350 17.70 -14.99 20.34
N ARG A 351 18.06 -13.97 19.57
CA ARG A 351 19.23 -13.13 19.87
C ARG A 351 18.93 -11.83 20.63
N HIS A 352 17.64 -11.53 20.86
CA HIS A 352 17.20 -10.28 21.51
C HIS A 352 16.41 -10.49 22.81
N GLY A 353 16.59 -11.66 23.47
CA GLY A 353 15.91 -11.94 24.75
C GLY A 353 16.18 -10.89 25.83
N ASP A 354 17.30 -10.20 25.76
CA ASP A 354 17.72 -9.15 26.71
C ASP A 354 17.53 -7.74 26.16
N ASP A 355 17.03 -7.57 24.93
CA ASP A 355 16.79 -6.25 24.36
C ASP A 355 15.68 -5.53 25.11
N HIS A 356 15.99 -4.31 25.60
CA HIS A 356 15.07 -3.52 26.42
C HIS A 356 13.81 -3.12 25.66
N VAL A 357 13.93 -2.80 24.37
CA VAL A 357 12.82 -2.40 23.52
C VAL A 357 11.91 -3.57 23.24
N PHE A 358 12.50 -4.73 22.92
CA PHE A 358 11.76 -5.96 22.73
C PHE A 358 11.00 -6.36 23.99
N ASN A 359 11.66 -6.32 25.15
CA ASN A 359 11.03 -6.65 26.42
C ASN A 359 9.88 -5.69 26.79
N LEU A 360 10.06 -4.39 26.58
CA LEU A 360 9.00 -3.39 26.75
C LEU A 360 7.82 -3.69 25.84
N PHE A 361 8.09 -4.01 24.59
CA PHE A 361 7.08 -4.32 23.61
C PHE A 361 6.33 -5.61 23.96
N MET A 362 7.04 -6.68 24.30
CA MET A 362 6.43 -7.94 24.71
C MET A 362 5.61 -7.82 25.98
N SER A 363 6.02 -6.95 26.92
CA SER A 363 5.24 -6.68 28.15
C SER A 363 3.88 -6.04 27.82
N GLN A 364 3.76 -5.35 26.71
CA GLN A 364 2.52 -4.71 26.24
C GLN A 364 1.71 -5.60 25.29
N ALA A 365 2.34 -6.59 24.67
CA ALA A 365 1.68 -7.53 23.77
C ALA A 365 0.66 -8.42 24.50
N GLY A 366 0.85 -8.65 25.79
CA GLY A 366 -0.02 -9.50 26.63
C GLY A 366 0.19 -10.99 26.38
N ASP A 367 -0.72 -11.82 26.94
CA ASP A 367 -0.61 -13.27 26.85
C ASP A 367 -0.87 -13.78 25.42
N THR A 368 -0.36 -14.98 25.13
CA THR A 368 -0.63 -15.70 23.89
C THR A 368 -2.13 -15.95 23.67
N LEU A 369 -2.55 -15.96 22.41
CA LEU A 369 -3.92 -16.34 22.01
C LEU A 369 -4.11 -17.85 21.91
N PHE A 370 -3.02 -18.62 21.97
CA PHE A 370 -3.04 -20.07 21.84
C PHE A 370 -3.25 -20.72 23.20
N ASP A 371 -4.18 -21.65 23.26
CA ASP A 371 -4.48 -22.42 24.50
C ASP A 371 -3.34 -23.34 24.91
N GLN A 372 -2.58 -23.82 23.91
CA GLN A 372 -1.43 -24.70 24.15
C GLN A 372 -0.14 -23.98 23.68
N PRO A 373 0.87 -23.94 24.55
CA PRO A 373 2.15 -23.38 24.14
C PRO A 373 2.83 -24.30 23.14
N ALA A 374 3.37 -23.74 22.06
CA ALA A 374 4.16 -24.49 21.12
C ALA A 374 5.44 -25.08 21.78
N GLU A 375 5.89 -26.19 21.24
CA GLU A 375 7.12 -26.80 21.70
C GLU A 375 8.34 -25.94 21.30
N GLY A 376 9.29 -25.89 22.21
CA GLY A 376 10.52 -25.13 22.01
C GLY A 376 10.34 -23.61 22.13
N ARG A 377 11.48 -22.89 22.20
CA ARG A 377 11.49 -21.43 22.36
C ARG A 377 11.06 -20.70 21.10
N GLY A 378 11.51 -21.15 19.92
CA GLY A 378 11.12 -20.59 18.64
C GLY A 378 9.62 -20.69 18.35
N GLY A 379 9.00 -21.84 18.67
CA GLY A 379 7.56 -22.01 18.53
C GLY A 379 6.77 -21.04 19.42
N ARG A 380 7.18 -20.90 20.68
CA ARG A 380 6.56 -19.92 21.59
C ARG A 380 6.73 -18.50 21.10
N MET A 381 7.91 -18.13 20.59
CA MET A 381 8.17 -16.81 20.02
C MET A 381 7.23 -16.54 18.84
N ARG A 382 7.06 -17.50 17.93
CA ARG A 382 6.13 -17.40 16.80
C ARG A 382 4.69 -17.19 17.27
N GLN A 383 4.22 -17.95 18.24
CA GLN A 383 2.90 -17.78 18.83
C GLN A 383 2.72 -16.40 19.46
N GLN A 384 3.72 -15.88 20.16
CA GLN A 384 3.71 -14.55 20.73
C GLN A 384 3.64 -13.47 19.65
N LEU A 385 4.45 -13.59 18.60
CA LEU A 385 4.45 -12.66 17.47
C LEU A 385 3.09 -12.67 16.75
N VAL A 386 2.53 -13.85 16.46
CA VAL A 386 1.19 -13.96 15.85
C VAL A 386 0.12 -13.36 16.77
N SER A 387 0.16 -13.68 18.06
CA SER A 387 -0.78 -13.13 19.04
C SER A 387 -0.70 -11.62 19.11
N PHE A 388 0.50 -11.07 19.04
CA PHE A 388 0.72 -9.63 18.98
C PHE A 388 0.10 -9.03 17.72
N PHE A 389 0.34 -9.58 16.54
CA PHE A 389 -0.27 -9.14 15.29
C PHE A 389 -1.78 -9.14 15.36
N LEU A 390 -2.36 -10.21 15.89
CA LEU A 390 -3.80 -10.36 15.99
C LEU A 390 -4.43 -9.42 17.02
N ARG A 391 -3.70 -8.96 18.04
CA ARG A 391 -4.23 -8.10 19.11
C ARG A 391 -4.09 -6.61 18.88
N ASN A 392 -3.12 -6.21 18.09
CA ASN A 392 -2.78 -4.80 17.92
C ASN A 392 -3.38 -4.16 16.68
N GLY A 393 -4.44 -4.73 16.13
CA GLY A 393 -5.24 -4.10 15.10
C GLY A 393 -5.71 -2.72 15.50
N ARG A 394 -6.02 -1.87 14.54
CA ARG A 394 -6.53 -0.52 14.81
C ARG A 394 -7.81 -0.56 15.63
N ARG A 395 -7.76 0.00 16.83
CA ARG A 395 -8.98 0.27 17.61
C ARG A 395 -9.73 1.45 16.93
N PRO A 396 -11.08 1.52 16.96
CA PRO A 396 -11.93 1.15 18.08
C PRO A 396 -12.72 -0.14 17.91
N LEU A 397 -12.61 -0.84 16.80
CA LEU A 397 -13.46 -1.99 16.50
C LEU A 397 -13.15 -3.21 17.37
N TRP A 398 -12.12 -3.14 18.21
CA TRP A 398 -11.56 -4.31 18.80
C TRP A 398 -11.03 -4.07 20.22
N SER A 399 -11.57 -4.77 21.22
CA SER A 399 -10.89 -4.89 22.51
C SER A 399 -10.12 -6.21 22.51
N GLY A 400 -8.78 -6.12 22.38
CA GLY A 400 -7.92 -7.28 22.17
C GLY A 400 -7.80 -8.29 23.30
N ARG A 401 -8.57 -8.13 24.40
CA ARG A 401 -8.47 -9.06 25.52
C ARG A 401 -9.28 -10.34 25.38
N ASN A 402 -10.28 -10.40 24.49
CA ASN A 402 -11.13 -11.57 24.28
C ASN A 402 -11.50 -11.70 22.81
N ASN A 403 -10.52 -11.96 21.94
CA ASN A 403 -10.80 -12.18 20.54
C ASN A 403 -11.47 -13.55 20.31
N LYS A 404 -12.80 -13.58 20.44
CA LYS A 404 -13.62 -14.74 20.09
C LYS A 404 -14.19 -14.67 18.67
N MET A 405 -13.75 -13.72 17.84
CA MET A 405 -14.26 -13.60 16.47
C MET A 405 -13.55 -14.53 15.48
N LEU A 406 -12.33 -14.94 15.82
CA LEU A 406 -11.66 -15.99 15.06
C LEU A 406 -12.03 -17.35 15.63
N THR A 407 -12.38 -18.26 14.75
CA THR A 407 -12.46 -19.69 15.11
C THR A 407 -11.06 -20.24 15.31
N GLY A 408 -10.90 -21.37 16.01
CA GLY A 408 -9.62 -22.07 16.10
C GLY A 408 -9.00 -22.32 14.72
N ALA A 409 -9.81 -22.78 13.76
CA ALA A 409 -9.38 -23.01 12.39
C ALA A 409 -8.92 -21.72 11.66
N GLY A 410 -9.54 -20.57 11.95
CA GLY A 410 -9.11 -19.28 11.41
C GLY A 410 -7.77 -18.82 11.97
N LEU A 411 -7.55 -19.05 13.26
CA LEU A 411 -6.28 -18.76 13.93
C LEU A 411 -5.16 -19.68 13.41
N ASP A 412 -5.42 -20.97 13.28
CA ASP A 412 -4.48 -21.95 12.74
C ASP A 412 -4.09 -21.60 11.30
N SER A 413 -5.06 -21.32 10.44
CA SER A 413 -4.84 -20.91 9.05
C SER A 413 -3.99 -19.64 8.94
N TYR A 414 -4.23 -18.65 9.81
CA TYR A 414 -3.42 -17.43 9.84
C TYR A 414 -2.00 -17.70 10.32
N THR A 415 -1.84 -18.56 11.33
CA THR A 415 -0.54 -18.96 11.85
C THR A 415 0.29 -19.70 10.81
N ASP A 416 -0.34 -20.63 10.08
CA ASP A 416 0.30 -21.40 9.02
C ASP A 416 0.74 -20.49 7.86
N GLU A 417 -0.09 -19.54 7.46
CA GLU A 417 0.27 -18.55 6.43
C GLU A 417 1.42 -17.66 6.89
N MET A 418 1.41 -17.18 8.14
CA MET A 418 2.49 -16.38 8.70
C MET A 418 3.79 -17.19 8.83
N ALA A 419 3.70 -18.45 9.28
CA ALA A 419 4.86 -19.31 9.44
C ALA A 419 5.47 -19.67 8.08
N SER A 420 4.65 -20.12 7.12
CA SER A 420 5.14 -20.61 5.83
C SER A 420 5.60 -19.51 4.89
N THR A 421 4.96 -18.34 4.96
CA THR A 421 5.23 -17.26 3.99
C THR A 421 6.14 -16.19 4.57
N TYR A 422 5.91 -15.80 5.81
CA TYR A 422 6.64 -14.68 6.42
C TYR A 422 7.86 -15.16 7.22
N PHE A 423 7.63 -15.93 8.26
CA PHE A 423 8.73 -16.28 9.17
C PHE A 423 9.79 -17.16 8.51
N GLN A 424 9.36 -18.17 7.76
CA GLN A 424 10.30 -19.03 7.04
C GLN A 424 11.08 -18.22 6.00
N GLY A 425 10.42 -17.35 5.25
CA GLY A 425 11.09 -16.47 4.30
C GLY A 425 12.11 -15.55 4.96
N VAL A 426 11.81 -15.01 6.17
CA VAL A 426 12.77 -14.20 6.94
C VAL A 426 13.97 -15.02 7.41
N GLU A 427 13.72 -16.24 7.90
CA GLU A 427 14.79 -17.13 8.40
C GLU A 427 15.75 -17.59 7.29
N GLU A 428 15.20 -17.87 6.10
CA GLU A 428 15.94 -18.37 4.94
C GLU A 428 16.60 -17.27 4.11
N SER A 429 16.22 -16.00 4.29
CA SER A 429 16.74 -14.89 3.49
C SER A 429 18.17 -14.53 3.85
N ASP A 430 18.97 -14.23 2.83
CA ASP A 430 20.29 -13.63 3.00
C ASP A 430 20.13 -12.20 3.56
N PRO A 431 20.95 -11.76 4.52
CA PRO A 431 20.95 -10.40 5.03
C PRO A 431 21.03 -9.33 3.94
N ASP A 432 21.80 -9.54 2.90
CA ASP A 432 21.97 -8.60 1.80
C ASP A 432 20.73 -8.47 0.92
N THR A 433 19.81 -9.45 0.97
CA THR A 433 18.56 -9.46 0.23
C THR A 433 17.34 -9.13 1.09
N LEU A 434 17.50 -9.00 2.40
CA LEU A 434 16.39 -8.78 3.34
C LEU A 434 15.57 -7.54 2.99
N TYR A 435 16.21 -6.46 2.58
CA TYR A 435 15.50 -5.23 2.23
C TYR A 435 14.60 -5.42 0.99
N SER A 436 15.10 -6.09 -0.04
CA SER A 436 14.31 -6.42 -1.22
C SER A 436 13.16 -7.36 -0.88
N TRP A 437 13.45 -8.39 -0.09
CA TRP A 437 12.44 -9.32 0.37
C TRP A 437 11.38 -8.61 1.22
N TYR A 438 11.79 -7.72 2.11
CA TYR A 438 10.88 -6.88 2.88
C TYR A 438 9.98 -6.03 1.99
N LEU A 439 10.53 -5.33 1.01
CA LEU A 439 9.74 -4.52 0.08
C LEU A 439 8.72 -5.35 -0.70
N ASN A 440 9.11 -6.53 -1.15
CA ASN A 440 8.24 -7.40 -1.91
C ASN A 440 7.17 -8.07 -1.05
N LEU A 441 7.57 -8.65 0.07
CA LEU A 441 6.64 -9.39 0.92
C LEU A 441 5.82 -8.47 1.81
N TYR A 442 6.43 -7.48 2.42
CA TYR A 442 5.75 -6.51 3.26
C TYR A 442 4.70 -5.73 2.47
N ASN A 443 5.07 -5.24 1.29
CA ASN A 443 4.13 -4.58 0.41
C ASN A 443 3.01 -5.51 -0.07
N SER A 444 3.28 -6.80 -0.20
CA SER A 444 2.26 -7.79 -0.56
C SER A 444 1.34 -8.15 0.60
N PHE A 445 1.87 -8.13 1.83
CA PHE A 445 1.16 -8.55 3.05
C PHE A 445 0.51 -7.39 3.80
N HIS A 446 1.21 -6.28 3.93
CA HIS A 446 0.85 -5.19 4.80
C HIS A 446 0.49 -3.92 4.06
N TRP A 447 0.80 -3.85 2.78
CA TRP A 447 0.54 -2.66 2.04
C TRP A 447 -0.94 -2.36 2.00
N GLN A 448 -1.28 -1.26 2.61
CA GLN A 448 -2.58 -0.66 2.51
C GLN A 448 -2.66 0.24 1.29
N GLY A 449 -2.23 -0.20 0.12
CA GLY A 449 -2.25 0.66 -1.05
C GLY A 449 -3.46 1.58 -0.99
N SER A 450 -3.20 2.82 -0.90
CA SER A 450 -4.19 3.88 -0.97
C SER A 450 -4.77 3.94 -2.37
#